data_8c412045d7a263fa4c214c1f37e36e49
#
_entry.id   8c412045d7a263fa4c214c1f37e36e49
#
_cell.length_a   1.000
_cell.length_b   1.000
_cell.length_c   1.000
_cell.angle_alpha   90.00
_cell.angle_beta   90.00
_cell.angle_gamma   90.00
#
_symmetry.space_group_name_H-M   'P 1'
#
loop_
_entity.id
_entity.type
_entity.pdbx_description
1 polymer ?
#
loop_
_entity_poly.entity_id
_entity_poly.type
_entity_poly.pdbx_seq_one_letter_code
_entity_poly.pdbx_strand_id
1 'polypeptide(L)'
;SSDILDSWLADDTTKDMVSMERPETGKSYFYFFNFLPYAHQFPNWNTTGVDAQYQPDNWAKAVNSTNFRKAFLYAINPAVTLAVTAPEGYENYKLHTITPPSFCANSKGVDYTECGALAKVTDHFNEATAKQYRDAAVQELTAAGATFPIKVQYPYNPAVVDWDKQCQVFKQQVEGVLNDGFDFVEIIITQGPSDNFLNAVRRAGAYEFMSYYWGADYSDPETEVYPFYQEAGDRGTCYAFLRTGVEDGIITGETADYVMTYMDMVEKAKAITADLDARYAAFADAEAYLIENALVIPLSLPVPPYIATRLNLWEGQYAPTGFSSNRL
;
A
#
# COMPACT_ATOMS: atom_id res chain seq x y z
N SER A 1 20.91 6.84 -11.93
CA SER A 1 19.98 7.06 -13.05
C SER A 1 20.14 5.94 -14.08
N SER A 2 19.12 5.66 -14.87
CA SER A 2 19.14 4.66 -15.93
C SER A 2 20.33 4.86 -16.89
N ASP A 3 20.62 6.12 -17.26
CA ASP A 3 21.72 6.45 -18.19
C ASP A 3 23.10 5.99 -17.67
N ILE A 4 23.34 6.09 -16.37
CA ILE A 4 24.59 5.61 -15.75
C ILE A 4 24.63 4.08 -15.80
N LEU A 5 23.55 3.41 -15.48
CA LEU A 5 23.42 1.96 -15.54
C LEU A 5 23.70 1.45 -16.95
N ASP A 6 23.04 2.04 -17.94
CA ASP A 6 23.20 1.67 -19.35
C ASP A 6 24.64 1.85 -19.81
N SER A 7 25.31 2.95 -19.41
CA SER A 7 26.69 3.17 -19.75
C SER A 7 27.65 2.13 -19.13
N TRP A 8 27.37 1.69 -17.91
CA TRP A 8 28.17 0.68 -17.21
C TRP A 8 27.93 -0.73 -17.75
N LEU A 9 26.71 -1.05 -18.14
CA LEU A 9 26.38 -2.35 -18.76
C LEU A 9 26.91 -2.47 -20.19
N ALA A 10 27.08 -1.36 -20.90
CA ALA A 10 27.66 -1.30 -22.24
C ALA A 10 29.19 -1.37 -22.27
N ASP A 11 29.89 -1.14 -21.16
CA ASP A 11 31.35 -1.12 -21.07
C ASP A 11 31.86 -2.46 -20.56
N ASP A 12 32.65 -3.16 -21.36
CA ASP A 12 33.27 -4.45 -21.05
C ASP A 12 34.15 -4.45 -19.78
N THR A 13 34.61 -3.29 -19.34
CA THR A 13 35.45 -3.16 -18.12
C THR A 13 34.63 -2.99 -16.85
N THR A 14 33.35 -2.65 -16.97
CA THR A 14 32.47 -2.34 -15.83
C THR A 14 31.23 -3.24 -15.73
N LYS A 15 30.76 -3.82 -16.83
CA LYS A 15 29.54 -4.64 -16.86
C LYS A 15 29.53 -5.77 -15.82
N ASP A 16 30.68 -6.42 -15.59
CA ASP A 16 30.79 -7.53 -14.62
C ASP A 16 30.80 -7.05 -13.15
N MET A 17 30.87 -5.74 -12.93
CA MET A 17 30.75 -5.14 -11.60
C MET A 17 29.32 -4.75 -11.25
N VAL A 18 28.42 -4.77 -12.24
CA VAL A 18 27.01 -4.39 -12.06
C VAL A 18 26.17 -5.62 -11.78
N SER A 19 25.44 -5.59 -10.70
CA SER A 19 24.48 -6.64 -10.36
C SER A 19 23.26 -6.03 -9.71
N MET A 20 22.15 -6.76 -9.76
CA MET A 20 20.97 -6.41 -8.99
C MET A 20 21.20 -6.81 -7.53
N GLU A 21 20.85 -5.92 -6.62
CA GLU A 21 20.85 -6.23 -5.20
C GLU A 21 19.83 -7.33 -4.89
N ARG A 22 20.05 -8.08 -3.81
CA ARG A 22 19.07 -9.08 -3.36
C ARG A 22 17.80 -8.38 -2.90
N PRO A 23 16.59 -8.85 -3.30
CA PRO A 23 15.35 -8.34 -2.76
C PRO A 23 15.33 -8.43 -1.22
N GLU A 24 14.90 -7.36 -0.56
CA GLU A 24 14.64 -7.39 0.88
C GLU A 24 13.48 -8.37 1.14
N THR A 25 13.69 -9.33 2.02
CA THR A 25 12.63 -10.24 2.49
C THR A 25 11.84 -9.56 3.60
N GLY A 26 10.53 -9.84 3.68
CA GLY A 26 9.65 -9.27 4.71
C GLY A 26 9.44 -7.77 4.55
N LYS A 27 9.39 -7.28 3.31
CA LYS A 27 9.03 -5.90 2.99
C LYS A 27 8.07 -5.89 1.82
N SER A 28 7.00 -5.13 1.94
CA SER A 28 6.01 -4.96 0.89
C SER A 28 5.53 -3.53 0.78
N TYR A 29 5.10 -3.16 -0.42
CA TYR A 29 4.41 -1.92 -0.72
C TYR A 29 2.92 -2.17 -0.89
N PHE A 30 2.11 -1.22 -0.46
CA PHE A 30 0.66 -1.26 -0.59
C PHE A 30 0.09 0.15 -0.70
N TYR A 31 -1.12 0.26 -1.22
CA TYR A 31 -1.93 1.47 -1.16
C TYR A 31 -2.90 1.39 0.00
N PHE A 32 -3.19 2.54 0.59
CA PHE A 32 -4.17 2.65 1.67
C PHE A 32 -4.87 4.01 1.67
N PHE A 33 -6.08 4.00 2.18
CA PHE A 33 -6.92 5.17 2.35
C PHE A 33 -6.71 5.78 3.73
N ASN A 34 -6.88 7.09 3.85
CA ASN A 34 -6.95 7.76 5.15
C ASN A 34 -8.39 7.74 5.67
N PHE A 35 -8.64 7.00 6.72
CA PHE A 35 -9.95 6.91 7.36
C PHE A 35 -10.16 7.95 8.46
N LEU A 36 -9.27 8.94 8.58
CA LEU A 36 -9.35 10.03 9.53
C LEU A 36 -9.10 11.38 8.83
N PRO A 37 -9.98 11.82 7.92
CA PRO A 37 -9.75 12.98 7.08
C PRO A 37 -9.63 14.32 7.81
N TYR A 38 -10.15 14.41 9.04
CA TYR A 38 -10.12 15.65 9.82
C TYR A 38 -8.96 15.76 10.81
N ALA A 39 -8.17 14.70 11.00
CA ALA A 39 -7.15 14.64 12.04
C ALA A 39 -5.90 15.44 11.71
N HIS A 40 -5.75 15.84 10.46
CA HIS A 40 -4.56 16.51 10.01
C HIS A 40 -4.89 17.88 9.48
N GLN A 41 -4.02 18.80 9.79
CA GLN A 41 -3.89 20.03 9.06
C GLN A 41 -2.83 19.75 8.01
N PHE A 42 -3.14 19.97 6.73
CA PHE A 42 -2.11 19.92 5.70
C PHE A 42 -0.96 20.83 6.13
N PRO A 43 0.26 20.29 6.27
CA PRO A 43 1.39 21.09 6.68
C PRO A 43 1.59 22.25 5.71
N ASN A 44 2.13 23.36 6.22
CA ASN A 44 2.40 24.58 5.44
C ASN A 44 3.29 24.41 4.19
N TRP A 45 3.86 23.20 4.00
CA TRP A 45 4.67 22.91 2.82
C TRP A 45 3.86 22.88 1.49
N ASN A 46 2.53 22.82 1.58
CA ASN A 46 1.67 22.76 0.40
C ASN A 46 0.42 23.61 0.52
N THR A 47 0.52 24.82 1.06
CA THR A 47 -0.63 25.70 1.29
C THR A 47 -1.13 26.40 0.01
N THR A 48 -0.31 26.47 -1.04
CA THR A 48 -0.68 27.18 -2.27
C THR A 48 -1.55 26.28 -3.14
N GLY A 49 -2.86 26.41 -3.02
CA GLY A 49 -3.86 25.73 -3.86
C GLY A 49 -4.43 24.43 -3.28
N VAL A 50 -3.91 23.91 -2.16
CA VAL A 50 -4.44 22.69 -1.52
C VAL A 50 -5.75 22.97 -0.82
N ASP A 51 -5.92 24.11 -0.14
CA ASP A 51 -7.14 24.43 0.57
C ASP A 51 -8.39 24.45 -0.31
N ALA A 52 -8.25 24.87 -1.57
CA ALA A 52 -9.35 24.84 -2.54
C ALA A 52 -9.66 23.42 -3.09
N GLN A 53 -8.74 22.48 -2.91
CA GLN A 53 -8.84 21.11 -3.44
C GLN A 53 -9.04 20.07 -2.34
N TYR A 54 -8.80 20.45 -1.07
CA TYR A 54 -9.02 19.58 0.07
C TYR A 54 -10.49 19.65 0.52
N GLN A 55 -11.16 18.52 0.43
CA GLN A 55 -12.59 18.39 0.69
C GLN A 55 -12.85 17.28 1.72
N PRO A 56 -12.48 17.48 3.01
CA PRO A 56 -12.54 16.42 4.01
C PRO A 56 -13.94 15.83 4.22
N ASP A 57 -14.99 16.64 4.16
CA ASP A 57 -16.38 16.17 4.26
C ASP A 57 -16.78 15.27 3.09
N ASN A 58 -16.30 15.59 1.90
CA ASN A 58 -16.57 14.84 0.70
C ASN A 58 -15.76 13.53 0.71
N TRP A 59 -14.49 13.59 1.14
CA TRP A 59 -13.63 12.43 1.32
C TRP A 59 -14.17 11.48 2.39
N ALA A 60 -14.67 11.99 3.54
CA ALA A 60 -15.27 11.19 4.58
C ALA A 60 -16.44 10.34 4.07
N LYS A 61 -17.29 10.90 3.19
CA LYS A 61 -18.35 10.14 2.52
C LYS A 61 -17.78 9.06 1.60
N ALA A 62 -16.80 9.43 0.78
CA ALA A 62 -16.19 8.54 -0.20
C ALA A 62 -15.47 7.36 0.47
N VAL A 63 -14.60 7.62 1.44
CA VAL A 63 -13.83 6.57 2.12
C VAL A 63 -14.72 5.63 2.94
N ASN A 64 -15.88 6.10 3.38
CA ASN A 64 -16.87 5.29 4.10
C ASN A 64 -17.71 4.39 3.17
N SER A 65 -17.70 4.63 1.86
CA SER A 65 -18.35 3.79 0.87
C SER A 65 -17.47 2.58 0.49
N THR A 66 -17.97 1.38 0.76
CA THR A 66 -17.32 0.13 0.32
C THR A 66 -17.21 0.06 -1.22
N ASN A 67 -18.23 0.55 -1.92
CA ASN A 67 -18.25 0.57 -3.38
C ASN A 67 -17.15 1.51 -3.93
N PHE A 68 -16.93 2.67 -3.31
CA PHE A 68 -15.85 3.59 -3.68
C PHE A 68 -14.48 2.92 -3.53
N ARG A 69 -14.20 2.30 -2.38
CA ARG A 69 -12.92 1.64 -2.13
C ARG A 69 -12.71 0.43 -3.06
N LYS A 70 -13.75 -0.37 -3.30
CA LYS A 70 -13.69 -1.49 -4.26
C LYS A 70 -13.50 -1.02 -5.70
N ALA A 71 -14.05 0.12 -6.09
CA ALA A 71 -13.75 0.69 -7.40
C ALA A 71 -12.25 0.94 -7.58
N PHE A 72 -11.54 1.47 -6.55
CA PHE A 72 -10.09 1.60 -6.56
C PHE A 72 -9.37 0.24 -6.57
N LEU A 73 -9.77 -0.70 -5.71
CA LEU A 73 -9.17 -2.03 -5.64
C LEU A 73 -9.15 -2.73 -7.01
N TYR A 74 -10.25 -2.64 -7.75
CA TYR A 74 -10.35 -3.26 -9.06
C TYR A 74 -9.84 -2.39 -10.22
N ALA A 75 -9.69 -1.07 -10.03
CA ALA A 75 -9.15 -0.18 -11.04
C ALA A 75 -7.62 -0.17 -11.08
N ILE A 76 -6.95 -0.38 -9.95
CA ILE A 76 -5.50 -0.25 -9.84
C ILE A 76 -4.81 -1.43 -10.52
N ASN A 77 -3.99 -1.15 -11.53
CA ASN A 77 -3.08 -2.10 -12.15
C ASN A 77 -1.65 -1.88 -11.66
N PRO A 78 -1.14 -2.72 -10.75
CA PRO A 78 0.23 -2.58 -10.22
C PRO A 78 1.31 -2.56 -11.30
N ALA A 79 1.09 -3.26 -12.41
CA ALA A 79 2.05 -3.34 -13.51
C ALA A 79 2.45 -1.96 -14.06
N VAL A 80 1.50 -1.01 -14.10
CA VAL A 80 1.74 0.32 -14.68
C VAL A 80 2.74 1.13 -13.85
N THR A 81 2.61 1.10 -12.53
CA THR A 81 3.53 1.81 -11.64
C THR A 81 4.87 1.09 -11.50
N LEU A 82 4.85 -0.24 -11.50
CA LEU A 82 6.06 -1.07 -11.44
C LEU A 82 6.91 -0.94 -12.70
N ALA A 83 6.31 -0.81 -13.87
CA ALA A 83 7.03 -0.62 -15.13
C ALA A 83 7.88 0.66 -15.16
N VAL A 84 7.61 1.65 -14.29
CA VAL A 84 8.45 2.85 -14.16
C VAL A 84 9.82 2.51 -13.58
N THR A 85 9.89 1.58 -12.63
CA THR A 85 11.13 1.23 -11.92
C THR A 85 11.71 -0.12 -12.34
N ALA A 86 10.88 -1.01 -12.87
CA ALA A 86 11.27 -2.32 -13.37
C ALA A 86 10.61 -2.57 -14.74
N PRO A 87 11.03 -1.87 -15.80
CA PRO A 87 10.42 -2.00 -17.14
C PRO A 87 10.49 -3.42 -17.68
N GLU A 88 11.52 -4.17 -17.29
CA GLU A 88 11.65 -5.59 -17.57
C GLU A 88 11.43 -6.39 -16.28
N GLY A 89 10.50 -7.34 -16.31
CA GLY A 89 10.28 -8.28 -15.22
C GLY A 89 9.46 -7.74 -14.05
N TYR A 90 8.68 -6.67 -14.23
CA TYR A 90 7.78 -6.11 -13.19
C TYR A 90 6.83 -7.16 -12.60
N GLU A 91 6.45 -8.18 -13.37
CA GLU A 91 5.58 -9.28 -12.91
C GLU A 91 6.16 -10.03 -11.71
N ASN A 92 7.48 -10.08 -11.58
CA ASN A 92 8.16 -10.75 -10.46
C ASN A 92 8.01 -9.99 -9.13
N TYR A 93 7.61 -8.72 -9.17
CA TYR A 93 7.48 -7.87 -8.00
C TYR A 93 6.05 -7.61 -7.59
N LYS A 94 5.08 -7.99 -8.42
CA LYS A 94 3.67 -7.79 -8.16
C LYS A 94 3.18 -8.65 -6.99
N LEU A 95 2.42 -8.07 -6.08
CA LEU A 95 1.81 -8.76 -4.94
C LEU A 95 0.29 -8.67 -4.99
N HIS A 96 -0.37 -9.72 -4.49
CA HIS A 96 -1.80 -9.73 -4.18
C HIS A 96 -2.06 -9.77 -2.68
N THR A 97 -1.02 -9.93 -1.88
CA THR A 97 -1.04 -10.01 -0.43
C THR A 97 -0.19 -8.90 0.17
N ILE A 98 -0.40 -8.56 1.43
CA ILE A 98 0.46 -7.62 2.17
C ILE A 98 1.72 -8.35 2.59
N THR A 99 1.56 -9.53 3.18
CA THR A 99 2.69 -10.39 3.54
C THR A 99 3.34 -10.95 2.29
N PRO A 100 4.65 -10.74 2.08
CA PRO A 100 5.35 -11.29 0.91
C PRO A 100 5.40 -12.82 0.94
N PRO A 101 5.35 -13.48 -0.23
CA PRO A 101 5.66 -14.91 -0.34
C PRO A 101 7.05 -15.22 0.20
N SER A 102 7.23 -16.39 0.78
CA SER A 102 8.49 -16.87 1.38
C SER A 102 8.96 -16.07 2.61
N PHE A 103 8.10 -15.25 3.20
CA PHE A 103 8.40 -14.53 4.42
C PHE A 103 8.43 -15.45 5.63
N CYS A 104 7.40 -16.28 5.81
CA CYS A 104 7.32 -17.28 6.86
C CYS A 104 6.48 -18.49 6.39
N ALA A 105 6.66 -19.62 7.06
CA ALA A 105 5.94 -20.85 6.78
C ALA A 105 5.43 -21.48 8.07
N ASN A 106 4.31 -22.21 7.96
CA ASN A 106 3.73 -22.95 9.08
C ASN A 106 4.59 -24.16 9.49
N SER A 107 4.16 -24.94 10.49
CA SER A 107 4.90 -26.10 10.99
C SER A 107 5.14 -27.20 9.96
N LYS A 108 4.40 -27.20 8.87
CA LYS A 108 4.49 -28.16 7.76
C LYS A 108 5.30 -27.65 6.57
N GLY A 109 5.86 -26.43 6.69
CA GLY A 109 6.59 -25.78 5.61
C GLY A 109 5.71 -25.19 4.51
N VAL A 110 4.39 -25.03 4.76
CA VAL A 110 3.49 -24.34 3.84
C VAL A 110 3.68 -22.83 4.02
N ASP A 111 3.88 -22.13 2.90
CA ASP A 111 4.03 -20.68 2.91
C ASP A 111 2.80 -20.00 3.54
N TYR A 112 3.02 -18.93 4.28
CA TYR A 112 1.93 -18.20 4.93
C TYR A 112 0.88 -17.71 3.92
N THR A 113 1.30 -17.26 2.74
CA THR A 113 0.38 -16.79 1.70
C THR A 113 -0.53 -17.90 1.13
N GLU A 114 -0.18 -19.15 1.39
CA GLU A 114 -0.99 -20.32 1.04
C GLU A 114 -1.87 -20.83 2.21
N CYS A 115 -1.91 -20.08 3.34
CA CYS A 115 -2.72 -20.43 4.49
C CYS A 115 -4.11 -19.78 4.43
N GLY A 116 -5.09 -20.37 5.13
CA GLY A 116 -6.41 -19.81 5.38
C GLY A 116 -7.12 -19.27 4.13
N ALA A 117 -7.81 -18.15 4.30
CA ALA A 117 -8.51 -17.47 3.22
C ALA A 117 -7.54 -16.74 2.27
N LEU A 118 -6.33 -16.40 2.74
CA LEU A 118 -5.32 -15.69 1.96
C LEU A 118 -4.89 -16.47 0.70
N ALA A 119 -4.86 -17.79 0.78
CA ALA A 119 -4.60 -18.69 -0.35
C ALA A 119 -5.55 -18.51 -1.56
N LYS A 120 -6.68 -17.81 -1.38
CA LYS A 120 -7.67 -17.56 -2.43
C LYS A 120 -7.61 -16.15 -2.98
N VAL A 121 -6.85 -15.27 -2.35
CA VAL A 121 -6.66 -13.90 -2.81
C VAL A 121 -5.81 -13.90 -4.08
N THR A 122 -6.28 -13.22 -5.09
CA THR A 122 -5.63 -13.14 -6.40
C THR A 122 -5.54 -11.69 -6.87
N ASP A 123 -4.96 -11.44 -8.04
CA ASP A 123 -4.97 -10.13 -8.66
C ASP A 123 -6.40 -9.61 -8.84
N HIS A 124 -6.66 -8.43 -8.28
CA HIS A 124 -7.99 -7.81 -8.33
C HIS A 124 -8.20 -6.95 -9.58
N PHE A 125 -7.14 -6.59 -10.33
CA PHE A 125 -7.30 -5.69 -11.46
C PHE A 125 -8.33 -6.21 -12.47
N ASN A 126 -9.44 -5.47 -12.60
CA ASN A 126 -10.52 -5.77 -13.53
C ASN A 126 -11.33 -4.50 -13.83
N GLU A 127 -11.12 -3.89 -14.99
CA GLU A 127 -11.77 -2.63 -15.35
C GLU A 127 -13.29 -2.71 -15.37
N ALA A 128 -13.87 -3.83 -15.83
CA ALA A 128 -15.33 -3.98 -15.88
C ALA A 128 -15.92 -4.02 -14.46
N THR A 129 -15.28 -4.74 -13.56
CA THR A 129 -15.66 -4.81 -12.15
C THR A 129 -15.46 -3.46 -11.46
N ALA A 130 -14.34 -2.77 -11.73
CA ALA A 130 -14.10 -1.42 -11.22
C ALA A 130 -15.22 -0.44 -11.58
N LYS A 131 -15.65 -0.45 -12.85
CA LYS A 131 -16.75 0.39 -13.35
C LYS A 131 -18.09 0.04 -12.69
N GLN A 132 -18.37 -1.24 -12.43
CA GLN A 132 -19.59 -1.64 -11.70
C GLN A 132 -19.61 -1.07 -10.28
N TYR A 133 -18.49 -1.19 -9.55
CA TYR A 133 -18.37 -0.60 -8.22
C TYR A 133 -18.41 0.91 -8.24
N ARG A 134 -17.77 1.56 -9.23
CA ARG A 134 -17.90 3.00 -9.45
C ARG A 134 -19.35 3.44 -9.62
N ASP A 135 -20.10 2.78 -10.47
CA ASP A 135 -21.49 3.14 -10.76
C ASP A 135 -22.38 2.98 -9.51
N ALA A 136 -22.16 1.94 -8.71
CA ALA A 136 -22.79 1.78 -7.42
C ALA A 136 -22.40 2.89 -6.44
N ALA A 137 -21.09 3.22 -6.37
CA ALA A 137 -20.58 4.31 -5.54
C ALA A 137 -21.17 5.67 -5.94
N VAL A 138 -21.33 5.96 -7.23
CA VAL A 138 -21.94 7.22 -7.70
C VAL A 138 -23.37 7.36 -7.16
N GLN A 139 -24.16 6.29 -7.21
CA GLN A 139 -25.55 6.32 -6.70
C GLN A 139 -25.57 6.54 -5.17
N GLU A 140 -24.75 5.82 -4.44
CA GLU A 140 -24.65 5.87 -3.00
C GLU A 140 -24.14 7.24 -2.51
N LEU A 141 -23.04 7.74 -3.10
CA LEU A 141 -22.44 9.00 -2.74
C LEU A 141 -23.31 10.20 -3.14
N THR A 142 -24.01 10.13 -4.26
CA THR A 142 -25.00 11.15 -4.65
C THR A 142 -26.12 11.24 -3.60
N ALA A 143 -26.64 10.09 -3.17
CA ALA A 143 -27.65 10.05 -2.10
C ALA A 143 -27.14 10.60 -0.76
N ALA A 144 -25.85 10.42 -0.48
CA ALA A 144 -25.18 10.98 0.68
C ALA A 144 -24.81 12.48 0.52
N GLY A 145 -25.13 13.11 -0.60
CA GLY A 145 -24.83 14.51 -0.88
C GLY A 145 -23.33 14.77 -1.11
N ALA A 146 -22.61 13.83 -1.72
CA ALA A 146 -21.25 14.05 -2.19
C ALA A 146 -21.27 14.85 -3.49
N THR A 147 -20.17 15.56 -3.76
CA THR A 147 -19.93 16.29 -5.02
C THR A 147 -18.83 15.59 -5.82
N PHE A 148 -18.99 15.57 -7.15
CA PHE A 148 -18.02 14.94 -8.04
C PHE A 148 -17.28 15.99 -8.88
N PRO A 149 -16.04 15.70 -9.31
CA PRO A 149 -15.26 14.52 -8.95
C PRO A 149 -14.87 14.50 -7.45
N ILE A 150 -14.77 13.30 -6.88
CA ILE A 150 -14.17 13.15 -5.56
C ILE A 150 -12.68 13.48 -5.68
N LYS A 151 -12.22 14.49 -4.98
CA LYS A 151 -10.81 14.87 -4.96
C LYS A 151 -10.03 13.98 -4.00
N VAL A 152 -8.88 13.47 -4.47
CA VAL A 152 -8.07 12.49 -3.74
C VAL A 152 -6.65 13.00 -3.64
N GLN A 153 -6.25 13.49 -2.46
CA GLN A 153 -4.88 13.97 -2.22
C GLN A 153 -3.92 12.79 -2.16
N TYR A 154 -2.97 12.76 -3.12
CA TYR A 154 -1.96 11.71 -3.23
C TYR A 154 -0.55 12.32 -3.15
N PRO A 155 0.06 12.33 -1.95
CA PRO A 155 1.38 12.91 -1.75
C PRO A 155 2.50 11.94 -2.13
N TYR A 156 3.63 12.52 -2.55
CA TYR A 156 4.88 11.80 -2.80
C TYR A 156 6.08 12.53 -2.16
N ASN A 157 7.14 11.78 -1.88
CA ASN A 157 8.42 12.34 -1.43
C ASN A 157 9.32 12.63 -2.64
N PRO A 158 9.67 13.89 -2.91
CA PRO A 158 10.51 14.27 -4.05
C PRO A 158 11.97 13.78 -3.93
N ALA A 159 12.41 13.36 -2.75
CA ALA A 159 13.73 12.76 -2.57
C ALA A 159 13.79 11.29 -3.05
N VAL A 160 12.65 10.64 -3.27
CA VAL A 160 12.60 9.28 -3.80
C VAL A 160 12.53 9.33 -5.31
N VAL A 161 13.53 8.73 -5.95
CA VAL A 161 13.67 8.74 -7.42
C VAL A 161 12.45 8.08 -8.06
N ASP A 162 11.93 8.73 -9.10
CA ASP A 162 10.81 8.27 -9.93
C ASP A 162 9.45 8.12 -9.20
N TRP A 163 9.32 8.47 -7.94
CA TRP A 163 8.02 8.39 -7.25
C TRP A 163 6.99 9.37 -7.85
N ASP A 164 7.42 10.55 -8.26
CA ASP A 164 6.58 11.50 -9.00
C ASP A 164 6.03 10.91 -10.30
N LYS A 165 6.87 10.22 -11.07
CA LYS A 165 6.46 9.52 -12.30
C LYS A 165 5.49 8.37 -12.01
N GLN A 166 5.75 7.59 -10.95
CA GLN A 166 4.81 6.55 -10.50
C GLN A 166 3.45 7.15 -10.15
N CYS A 167 3.41 8.29 -9.46
CA CYS A 167 2.16 9.00 -9.17
C CYS A 167 1.43 9.45 -10.45
N GLN A 168 2.17 9.97 -11.45
CA GLN A 168 1.58 10.41 -12.72
C GLN A 168 0.97 9.25 -13.51
N VAL A 169 1.67 8.13 -13.64
CA VAL A 169 1.14 6.97 -14.38
C VAL A 169 -0.01 6.32 -13.61
N PHE A 170 0.06 6.28 -12.27
CA PHE A 170 -1.04 5.86 -11.42
C PHE A 170 -2.30 6.69 -11.67
N LYS A 171 -2.17 8.03 -11.59
CA LYS A 171 -3.26 8.96 -11.87
C LYS A 171 -3.89 8.70 -13.24
N GLN A 172 -3.08 8.65 -14.28
CA GLN A 172 -3.56 8.43 -15.65
C GLN A 172 -4.30 7.09 -15.79
N GLN A 173 -3.79 6.05 -15.19
CA GLN A 173 -4.36 4.70 -15.27
C GLN A 173 -5.68 4.62 -14.49
N VAL A 174 -5.71 5.07 -13.24
CA VAL A 174 -6.90 4.98 -12.38
C VAL A 174 -8.01 5.91 -12.88
N GLU A 175 -7.70 7.16 -13.20
CA GLU A 175 -8.67 8.09 -13.77
C GLU A 175 -9.17 7.61 -15.14
N GLY A 176 -8.30 7.01 -15.96
CA GLY A 176 -8.68 6.44 -17.25
C GLY A 176 -9.74 5.33 -17.13
N VAL A 177 -9.66 4.53 -16.07
CA VAL A 177 -10.66 3.48 -15.80
C VAL A 177 -11.92 4.04 -15.14
N LEU A 178 -11.75 4.87 -14.09
CA LEU A 178 -12.86 5.29 -13.24
C LEU A 178 -13.66 6.47 -13.81
N ASN A 179 -13.03 7.32 -14.63
CA ASN A 179 -13.71 8.49 -15.22
C ASN A 179 -14.30 8.21 -16.61
N ASP A 180 -14.32 6.97 -17.06
CA ASP A 180 -14.95 6.60 -18.35
C ASP A 180 -16.44 6.95 -18.35
N GLY A 181 -16.77 8.04 -19.05
CA GLY A 181 -18.12 8.56 -19.20
C GLY A 181 -18.68 9.36 -18.01
N PHE A 182 -17.92 9.53 -16.93
CA PHE A 182 -18.32 10.33 -15.76
C PHE A 182 -17.12 10.77 -14.95
N ASP A 183 -17.01 12.05 -14.61
CA ASP A 183 -15.92 12.59 -13.76
C ASP A 183 -16.08 12.14 -12.31
N PHE A 184 -15.65 10.91 -12.02
CA PHE A 184 -15.83 10.26 -10.71
C PHE A 184 -14.79 10.68 -9.68
N VAL A 185 -13.51 10.70 -10.07
CA VAL A 185 -12.39 11.05 -9.19
C VAL A 185 -11.42 12.03 -9.84
N GLU A 186 -10.79 12.86 -9.03
CA GLU A 186 -9.66 13.70 -9.44
C GLU A 186 -8.50 13.43 -8.48
N ILE A 187 -7.44 12.76 -8.95
CA ILE A 187 -6.25 12.49 -8.16
C ILE A 187 -5.35 13.71 -8.17
N ILE A 188 -5.16 14.31 -7.00
CA ILE A 188 -4.35 15.51 -6.78
C ILE A 188 -2.96 15.08 -6.30
N ILE A 189 -2.00 15.06 -7.22
CA ILE A 189 -0.62 14.71 -6.87
C ILE A 189 0.01 15.88 -6.14
N THR A 190 0.47 15.65 -4.91
CA THR A 190 1.02 16.67 -4.02
C THR A 190 2.46 16.36 -3.67
N GLN A 191 3.35 17.32 -3.86
CA GLN A 191 4.73 17.18 -3.43
C GLN A 191 4.82 17.41 -1.92
N GLY A 192 5.27 16.39 -1.19
CA GLY A 192 5.58 16.51 0.23
C GLY A 192 6.99 17.06 0.48
N PRO A 193 7.37 17.24 1.75
CA PRO A 193 8.73 17.63 2.10
C PRO A 193 9.72 16.50 1.78
N SER A 194 10.91 16.85 1.29
CA SER A 194 11.99 15.89 1.03
C SER A 194 12.52 15.26 2.33
N ASP A 195 12.57 16.05 3.39
CA ASP A 195 13.01 15.62 4.70
C ASP A 195 11.82 15.35 5.62
N ASN A 196 11.95 14.33 6.47
CA ASN A 196 10.95 13.99 7.47
C ASN A 196 9.56 13.63 6.90
N PHE A 197 9.49 13.17 5.64
CA PHE A 197 8.24 12.84 4.97
C PHE A 197 7.37 11.86 5.78
N LEU A 198 7.99 10.87 6.41
CA LEU A 198 7.30 9.89 7.24
C LEU A 198 6.45 10.56 8.34
N ASN A 199 7.03 11.52 9.07
CA ASN A 199 6.30 12.17 10.16
C ASN A 199 5.38 13.28 9.67
N ALA A 200 5.83 14.05 8.66
CA ALA A 200 5.09 15.20 8.16
C ALA A 200 3.89 14.82 7.29
N VAL A 201 3.93 13.66 6.64
CA VAL A 201 2.86 13.20 5.72
C VAL A 201 2.15 11.99 6.28
N ARG A 202 2.82 10.83 6.33
CA ARG A 202 2.14 9.58 6.69
C ARG A 202 1.63 9.57 8.13
N ARG A 203 2.50 9.80 9.13
CA ARG A 203 2.11 9.80 10.54
C ARG A 203 1.21 10.97 10.92
N ALA A 204 1.33 12.08 10.20
CA ALA A 204 0.45 13.22 10.39
C ALA A 204 -0.93 13.03 9.73
N GLY A 205 -1.11 12.00 8.89
CA GLY A 205 -2.35 11.80 8.12
C GLY A 205 -2.57 12.86 7.03
N ALA A 206 -1.51 13.49 6.52
CA ALA A 206 -1.58 14.52 5.48
C ALA A 206 -1.71 13.90 4.06
N TYR A 207 -2.70 13.07 3.88
CA TYR A 207 -3.04 12.39 2.63
C TYR A 207 -4.50 11.95 2.68
N GLU A 208 -5.08 11.62 1.55
CA GLU A 208 -6.36 10.91 1.46
C GLU A 208 -6.15 9.49 0.95
N PHE A 209 -5.20 9.33 0.03
CA PHE A 209 -4.75 8.04 -0.48
C PHE A 209 -3.24 8.09 -0.72
N MET A 210 -2.51 7.03 -0.43
CA MET A 210 -1.09 6.98 -0.74
C MET A 210 -0.56 5.55 -0.83
N SER A 211 0.59 5.38 -1.48
CA SER A 211 1.40 4.17 -1.36
C SER A 211 2.48 4.35 -0.30
N TYR A 212 2.76 3.30 0.43
CA TYR A 212 3.90 3.23 1.34
C TYR A 212 4.30 1.78 1.52
N TYR A 213 5.32 1.56 2.33
CA TYR A 213 5.82 0.22 2.62
C TYR A 213 5.82 -0.07 4.11
N TRP A 214 5.80 -1.34 4.43
CA TRP A 214 6.15 -1.87 5.74
C TRP A 214 7.30 -2.86 5.59
N GLY A 215 8.14 -2.96 6.60
CA GLY A 215 9.18 -3.97 6.73
C GLY A 215 9.01 -4.70 8.04
N ALA A 216 8.95 -6.01 7.98
CA ALA A 216 8.75 -6.86 9.13
C ALA A 216 9.84 -6.70 10.18
N ASP A 217 9.46 -6.58 11.44
CA ASP A 217 10.41 -6.51 12.58
C ASP A 217 10.89 -7.90 13.00
N TYR A 218 10.11 -8.96 12.73
CA TYR A 218 10.39 -10.35 13.04
C TYR A 218 9.61 -11.30 12.13
N SER A 219 9.99 -12.58 12.09
CA SER A 219 9.41 -13.57 11.17
C SER A 219 8.13 -14.19 11.72
N ASP A 220 7.06 -13.41 11.87
CA ASP A 220 5.71 -13.84 12.21
C ASP A 220 4.71 -12.95 11.46
N PRO A 221 3.60 -13.49 10.94
CA PRO A 221 2.63 -12.69 10.17
C PRO A 221 1.99 -11.54 10.96
N GLU A 222 2.02 -11.57 12.30
CA GLU A 222 1.54 -10.48 13.13
C GLU A 222 2.18 -9.14 12.73
N THR A 223 3.49 -9.14 12.43
CA THR A 223 4.21 -7.92 12.09
C THR A 223 3.71 -7.28 10.79
N GLU A 224 3.18 -8.06 9.85
CA GLU A 224 2.68 -7.57 8.55
C GLU A 224 1.24 -7.03 8.63
N VAL A 225 0.41 -7.58 9.51
CA VAL A 225 -0.96 -7.08 9.74
C VAL A 225 -0.99 -5.93 10.76
N TYR A 226 0.03 -5.82 11.62
CA TYR A 226 0.13 -4.82 12.68
C TYR A 226 0.02 -3.37 12.19
N PRO A 227 0.55 -2.96 11.02
CA PRO A 227 0.41 -1.60 10.53
C PRO A 227 -1.04 -1.12 10.36
N PHE A 228 -1.98 -2.04 10.17
CA PHE A 228 -3.41 -1.75 10.01
C PHE A 228 -4.22 -2.08 11.25
N TYR A 229 -3.64 -2.81 12.21
CA TYR A 229 -4.21 -3.07 13.50
C TYR A 229 -3.95 -1.89 14.45
N GLN A 230 -4.94 -1.51 15.21
CA GLN A 230 -4.88 -0.41 16.15
C GLN A 230 -5.48 -0.85 17.49
N GLU A 231 -4.72 -0.76 18.56
CA GLU A 231 -5.26 -0.95 19.91
C GLU A 231 -6.23 0.17 20.28
N ALA A 232 -7.16 -0.11 21.17
CA ALA A 232 -8.11 0.90 21.63
C ALA A 232 -7.37 2.09 22.26
N GLY A 233 -7.67 3.29 21.77
CA GLY A 233 -7.04 4.53 22.23
C GLY A 233 -5.64 4.81 21.68
N ASP A 234 -5.03 3.92 20.92
CA ASP A 234 -3.77 4.20 20.21
C ASP A 234 -4.05 5.04 18.95
N ARG A 235 -3.41 6.20 18.86
CA ARG A 235 -3.55 7.13 17.74
C ARG A 235 -2.26 7.33 16.94
N GLY A 236 -1.18 6.61 17.30
CA GLY A 236 0.16 7.05 16.92
C GLY A 236 0.80 6.37 15.71
N THR A 237 0.59 5.08 15.50
CA THR A 237 1.42 4.26 14.60
C THR A 237 0.69 3.64 13.43
N CYS A 238 -0.63 3.53 13.47
CA CYS A 238 -1.43 2.85 12.47
C CYS A 238 -1.36 3.54 11.10
N TYR A 239 -1.24 2.73 10.06
CA TYR A 239 -1.55 3.15 8.71
C TYR A 239 -3.08 3.25 8.58
N ALA A 240 -3.57 4.12 7.74
CA ALA A 240 -5.00 4.27 7.45
C ALA A 240 -5.90 4.79 8.60
N PHE A 241 -5.49 4.72 9.87
CA PHE A 241 -6.25 5.20 11.03
C PHE A 241 -7.63 4.53 11.20
N LEU A 242 -7.71 3.23 10.97
CA LEU A 242 -8.98 2.51 10.89
C LEU A 242 -9.81 2.61 12.19
N ARG A 243 -9.26 2.16 13.32
CA ARG A 243 -9.98 2.19 14.60
C ARG A 243 -10.28 3.62 15.05
N THR A 244 -9.33 4.53 14.91
CA THR A 244 -9.55 5.95 15.27
C THR A 244 -10.69 6.54 14.46
N GLY A 245 -10.80 6.23 13.17
CA GLY A 245 -11.93 6.67 12.36
C GLY A 245 -13.28 6.18 12.86
N VAL A 246 -13.35 4.96 13.40
CA VAL A 246 -14.57 4.43 14.05
C VAL A 246 -14.84 5.10 15.38
N GLU A 247 -13.81 5.22 16.25
CA GLU A 247 -13.93 5.83 17.59
C GLU A 247 -14.34 7.32 17.53
N ASP A 248 -13.87 8.04 16.51
CA ASP A 248 -14.23 9.45 16.29
C ASP A 248 -15.57 9.61 15.54
N GLY A 249 -16.24 8.50 15.18
CA GLY A 249 -17.54 8.51 14.52
C GLY A 249 -17.50 8.98 13.05
N ILE A 250 -16.32 9.01 12.43
CA ILE A 250 -16.12 9.33 11.01
C ILE A 250 -16.48 8.12 10.14
N ILE A 251 -16.02 6.95 10.56
CA ILE A 251 -16.37 5.67 9.94
C ILE A 251 -17.61 5.12 10.64
N THR A 252 -18.66 4.84 9.88
CA THR A 252 -19.96 4.38 10.38
C THR A 252 -20.52 3.23 9.53
N GLY A 253 -21.58 2.60 9.98
CA GLY A 253 -22.31 1.57 9.23
C GLY A 253 -21.43 0.37 8.88
N GLU A 254 -21.60 -0.17 7.67
CA GLU A 254 -20.93 -1.38 7.19
C GLU A 254 -19.40 -1.27 7.23
N THR A 255 -18.83 -0.10 6.93
CA THR A 255 -17.38 0.09 6.98
C THR A 255 -16.85 0.01 8.41
N ALA A 256 -17.59 0.54 9.41
CA ALA A 256 -17.21 0.38 10.81
C ALA A 256 -17.25 -1.09 11.23
N ASP A 257 -18.24 -1.84 10.78
CA ASP A 257 -18.34 -3.28 11.04
C ASP A 257 -17.15 -4.05 10.44
N TYR A 258 -16.71 -3.72 9.22
CA TYR A 258 -15.52 -4.32 8.62
C TYR A 258 -14.26 -4.01 9.42
N VAL A 259 -14.06 -2.76 9.80
CA VAL A 259 -12.89 -2.35 10.59
C VAL A 259 -12.86 -3.07 11.93
N MET A 260 -13.96 -3.08 12.67
CA MET A 260 -14.02 -3.72 13.99
C MET A 260 -13.91 -5.25 13.90
N THR A 261 -14.47 -5.86 12.86
CA THR A 261 -14.30 -7.30 12.59
C THR A 261 -12.82 -7.64 12.33
N TYR A 262 -12.13 -6.84 11.52
CA TYR A 262 -10.69 -7.01 11.30
C TYR A 262 -9.89 -6.92 12.61
N MET A 263 -10.16 -5.89 13.45
CA MET A 263 -9.51 -5.76 14.75
C MET A 263 -9.72 -6.99 15.64
N ASP A 264 -10.94 -7.51 15.69
CA ASP A 264 -11.29 -8.71 16.46
C ASP A 264 -10.60 -9.99 15.90
N MET A 265 -10.49 -10.10 14.58
CA MET A 265 -9.77 -11.21 13.94
C MET A 265 -8.28 -11.20 14.31
N VAL A 266 -7.63 -10.04 14.26
CA VAL A 266 -6.23 -9.88 14.68
C VAL A 266 -6.04 -10.22 16.16
N GLU A 267 -6.92 -9.73 17.05
CA GLU A 267 -6.86 -10.06 18.49
C GLU A 267 -6.99 -11.56 18.73
N LYS A 268 -7.90 -12.22 18.04
CA LYS A 268 -8.07 -13.68 18.14
C LYS A 268 -6.83 -14.43 17.63
N ALA A 269 -6.24 -14.00 16.53
CA ALA A 269 -5.02 -14.59 16.01
C ALA A 269 -3.84 -14.41 16.97
N LYS A 270 -3.66 -13.22 17.55
CA LYS A 270 -2.64 -12.93 18.59
C LYS A 270 -2.77 -13.84 19.80
N ALA A 271 -3.99 -14.18 20.20
CA ALA A 271 -4.24 -15.05 21.35
C ALA A 271 -3.84 -16.51 21.13
N ILE A 272 -3.62 -16.95 19.89
CA ILE A 272 -3.17 -18.32 19.58
C ILE A 272 -1.65 -18.39 19.76
N THR A 273 -1.19 -18.97 20.85
CA THR A 273 0.24 -19.06 21.19
C THR A 273 0.83 -20.46 21.12
N ALA A 274 -0.01 -21.50 21.15
CA ALA A 274 0.44 -22.88 21.25
C ALA A 274 0.37 -23.68 19.93
N ASP A 275 -0.39 -23.21 18.96
CA ASP A 275 -0.61 -23.87 17.67
C ASP A 275 -0.22 -22.92 16.54
N LEU A 276 0.96 -23.12 15.96
CA LEU A 276 1.51 -22.29 14.88
C LEU A 276 0.64 -22.33 13.63
N ASP A 277 0.12 -23.52 13.28
CA ASP A 277 -0.68 -23.68 12.06
C ASP A 277 -2.02 -22.94 12.20
N ALA A 278 -2.67 -23.06 13.36
CA ALA A 278 -3.90 -22.33 13.65
C ALA A 278 -3.67 -20.82 13.74
N ARG A 279 -2.55 -20.37 14.32
CA ARG A 279 -2.15 -18.96 14.39
C ARG A 279 -1.98 -18.37 13.00
N TYR A 280 -1.23 -19.03 12.13
CA TYR A 280 -0.97 -18.55 10.78
C TYR A 280 -2.23 -18.54 9.92
N ALA A 281 -3.09 -19.55 10.03
CA ALA A 281 -4.38 -19.55 9.35
C ALA A 281 -5.27 -18.38 9.81
N ALA A 282 -5.30 -18.07 11.11
CA ALA A 282 -6.10 -16.97 11.65
C ALA A 282 -5.60 -15.59 11.19
N PHE A 283 -4.27 -15.37 11.15
CA PHE A 283 -3.71 -14.14 10.58
C PHE A 283 -3.96 -14.04 9.07
N ALA A 284 -3.84 -15.14 8.34
CA ALA A 284 -4.11 -15.21 6.90
C ALA A 284 -5.59 -14.89 6.59
N ASP A 285 -6.51 -15.35 7.43
CA ASP A 285 -7.92 -14.99 7.33
C ASP A 285 -8.14 -13.48 7.58
N ALA A 286 -7.45 -12.90 8.56
CA ALA A 286 -7.54 -11.46 8.86
C ALA A 286 -6.96 -10.61 7.73
N GLU A 287 -5.82 -10.98 7.17
CA GLU A 287 -5.20 -10.29 6.04
C GLU A 287 -6.09 -10.34 4.79
N ALA A 288 -6.61 -11.53 4.45
CA ALA A 288 -7.55 -11.68 3.35
C ALA A 288 -8.80 -10.81 3.55
N TYR A 289 -9.33 -10.77 4.77
CA TYR A 289 -10.49 -9.94 5.10
C TYR A 289 -10.22 -8.44 4.91
N LEU A 290 -9.03 -7.98 5.31
CA LEU A 290 -8.59 -6.60 5.14
C LEU A 290 -8.55 -6.20 3.64
N ILE A 291 -8.00 -7.08 2.80
CA ILE A 291 -7.85 -6.87 1.36
C ILE A 291 -9.22 -6.93 0.65
N GLU A 292 -10.00 -7.98 0.91
CA GLU A 292 -11.28 -8.22 0.22
C GLU A 292 -12.35 -7.15 0.54
N ASN A 293 -12.23 -6.47 1.69
CA ASN A 293 -13.08 -5.32 2.03
C ASN A 293 -12.47 -3.97 1.60
N ALA A 294 -11.42 -4.01 0.79
CA ALA A 294 -10.74 -2.84 0.25
C ALA A 294 -10.34 -1.82 1.34
N LEU A 295 -9.89 -2.30 2.49
CA LEU A 295 -9.31 -1.45 3.55
C LEU A 295 -7.84 -1.15 3.27
N VAL A 296 -7.18 -2.03 2.52
CA VAL A 296 -5.82 -1.87 1.97
C VAL A 296 -5.77 -2.52 0.58
N ILE A 297 -4.85 -2.08 -0.25
CA ILE A 297 -4.65 -2.61 -1.61
C ILE A 297 -3.18 -3.02 -1.76
N PRO A 298 -2.85 -4.32 -1.85
CA PRO A 298 -1.50 -4.78 -2.08
C PRO A 298 -0.91 -4.21 -3.38
N LEU A 299 0.39 -4.00 -3.41
CA LEU A 299 1.06 -3.45 -4.59
C LEU A 299 2.21 -4.34 -5.04
N SER A 300 3.30 -4.39 -4.26
CA SER A 300 4.52 -5.03 -4.75
C SER A 300 5.54 -5.36 -3.66
N LEU A 301 6.47 -6.23 -4.02
CA LEU A 301 7.79 -6.30 -3.42
C LEU A 301 8.59 -5.02 -3.74
N PRO A 302 9.59 -4.65 -2.93
CA PRO A 302 10.57 -3.66 -3.33
C PRO A 302 11.32 -4.15 -4.57
N VAL A 303 11.44 -3.28 -5.57
CA VAL A 303 12.32 -3.52 -6.71
C VAL A 303 13.76 -3.27 -6.25
N PRO A 304 14.64 -4.27 -6.28
CA PRO A 304 16.02 -4.10 -5.84
C PRO A 304 16.77 -3.11 -6.74
N PRO A 305 17.57 -2.21 -6.18
CA PRO A 305 18.43 -1.35 -6.98
C PRO A 305 19.57 -2.15 -7.62
N TYR A 306 20.10 -1.63 -8.70
CA TYR A 306 21.37 -2.10 -9.22
C TYR A 306 22.53 -1.51 -8.40
N ILE A 307 23.50 -2.34 -8.11
CA ILE A 307 24.76 -1.95 -7.45
C ILE A 307 25.93 -2.18 -8.38
N ALA A 308 26.92 -1.30 -8.30
CA ALA A 308 28.20 -1.49 -8.93
C ALA A 308 29.28 -1.74 -7.85
N THR A 309 29.83 -2.95 -7.82
CA THR A 309 30.77 -3.33 -6.76
C THR A 309 31.88 -4.23 -7.31
N ARG A 310 33.05 -4.15 -6.67
CA ARG A 310 34.17 -5.11 -6.85
C ARG A 310 34.22 -6.16 -5.74
N LEU A 311 33.30 -6.10 -4.80
CA LEU A 311 33.20 -7.09 -3.73
C LEU A 311 32.63 -8.39 -4.29
N ASN A 312 32.99 -9.50 -3.65
CA ASN A 312 32.42 -10.79 -3.98
C ASN A 312 30.91 -10.79 -3.59
N LEU A 313 30.05 -10.95 -4.58
CA LEU A 313 28.60 -10.95 -4.39
C LEU A 313 28.10 -12.08 -3.46
N TRP A 314 28.90 -13.14 -3.30
CA TRP A 314 28.54 -14.30 -2.45
C TRP A 314 28.93 -14.12 -0.99
N GLU A 315 29.61 -13.00 -0.64
CA GLU A 315 30.00 -12.68 0.73
C GLU A 315 29.16 -11.53 1.27
N GLY A 316 28.56 -11.72 2.41
CA GLY A 316 27.87 -10.69 3.18
C GLY A 316 26.47 -10.31 2.68
N GLN A 317 26.33 -9.76 1.48
CA GLN A 317 25.03 -9.26 0.99
C GLN A 317 23.98 -10.34 0.78
N TYR A 318 24.38 -11.60 0.66
CA TYR A 318 23.47 -12.75 0.51
C TYR A 318 23.29 -13.55 1.81
N ALA A 319 23.76 -13.03 2.93
CA ALA A 319 23.52 -13.66 4.22
C ALA A 319 22.00 -13.69 4.51
N PRO A 320 21.45 -14.82 4.94
CA PRO A 320 20.01 -14.95 5.15
C PRO A 320 19.46 -14.08 6.30
N THR A 321 20.33 -13.69 7.23
CA THR A 321 19.97 -12.83 8.37
C THR A 321 21.12 -11.89 8.74
N GLY A 322 20.78 -10.66 9.15
CA GLY A 322 21.72 -9.76 9.82
C GLY A 322 22.59 -8.86 8.94
N PHE A 323 22.57 -9.05 7.63
CA PHE A 323 23.31 -8.24 6.67
C PHE A 323 22.40 -7.81 5.54
N SER A 324 22.05 -6.54 5.50
CA SER A 324 21.53 -5.89 4.29
C SER A 324 22.68 -5.12 3.63
N SER A 325 22.53 -4.77 2.35
CA SER A 325 23.44 -3.89 1.62
C SER A 325 23.78 -2.59 2.36
N ASN A 326 22.90 -2.13 3.23
CA ASN A 326 23.08 -0.92 4.03
C ASN A 326 24.00 -1.12 5.26
N ARG A 327 24.56 -2.30 5.48
CA ARG A 327 25.42 -2.63 6.62
C ARG A 327 26.84 -3.09 6.23
N LEU A 328 27.17 -2.99 4.95
CA LEU A 328 28.52 -3.22 4.44
C LEU A 328 29.25 -1.86 4.25
#